data_3b099b170dba72d5d6106397323131ab
#
_entry.id   3b099b170dba72d5d6106397323131ab
#
_cell.length_a   1.000
_cell.length_b   1.000
_cell.length_c   1.000
_cell.angle_alpha   90.00
_cell.angle_beta   90.00
_cell.angle_gamma   90.00
#
_symmetry.space_group_name_H-M   'P 1'
#
loop_
_entity.id
_entity.type
_entity.pdbx_description
1 polymer ?
#
loop_
_entity_poly.entity_id
_entity_poly.type
_entity_poly.pdbx_seq_one_letter_code
_entity_poly.pdbx_strand_id
1 'polypeptide(L)'
;MLNKILNTFGTRLLSAMLNLLITILISQFLGPEGKGEQGIIIATIAYILVFVNLMGGSAIVYLVPRFPVSVIILPAYLWTVLTSILFYGFLQLSTLVSEGMIIHVCILSAISAFTTINSSVLIGKEKIAISNLVNFIQPLIITLLLIVFFFYLGKNTIESYIISLYISFSAGFIVSLIYLKRFTDKFELADISSYKTIISNLFRYGLLNQLAHIFQLLSFRMSYYWLEQTYSSAEVGIYSNGTSLVESIWLISRSICLVQYARIANSADLEYSQKLTLQLNWASLIISFIGLLFMVILPSRFFIFLYGEGFGEVSSVIRALAPGVLFFNTALIIGHYFSGIGKYYVNTISSFAGLLFAVLFFRLLIPVYGITGAGWATTISHLITSLTVVWFFSRESKIKLKNSFPSMTDIKLIFSTLRVKK
;
A
#
# COMPACT_ATOMS: atom_id res chain seq x y z
N MET A 1 3.58 17.36 -19.91
CA MET A 1 2.97 16.15 -19.33
C MET A 1 4.01 15.07 -19.07
N LEU A 2 4.83 14.68 -20.05
CA LEU A 2 5.85 13.64 -19.92
C LEU A 2 6.82 13.88 -18.75
N ASN A 3 7.34 15.10 -18.58
CA ASN A 3 8.24 15.44 -17.46
C ASN A 3 7.61 15.26 -16.07
N LYS A 4 6.29 15.50 -15.92
CA LYS A 4 5.58 15.23 -14.65
C LYS A 4 5.48 13.72 -14.38
N ILE A 5 5.26 12.91 -15.41
CA ILE A 5 5.20 11.44 -15.32
C ILE A 5 6.57 10.87 -14.97
N LEU A 6 7.62 11.31 -15.67
CA LEU A 6 9.00 10.87 -15.42
C LEU A 6 9.48 11.25 -14.02
N ASN A 7 9.16 12.46 -13.56
CA ASN A 7 9.47 12.89 -12.17
C ASN A 7 8.75 12.01 -11.15
N THR A 8 7.45 11.74 -11.34
CA THR A 8 6.69 10.89 -10.42
C THR A 8 7.23 9.45 -10.40
N PHE A 9 7.56 8.90 -11.57
CA PHE A 9 8.14 7.56 -11.66
C PHE A 9 9.53 7.50 -11.00
N GLY A 10 10.41 8.45 -11.30
CA GLY A 10 11.75 8.53 -10.72
C GLY A 10 11.71 8.67 -9.19
N THR A 11 10.86 9.55 -8.67
CA THR A 11 10.71 9.73 -7.21
C THR A 11 10.18 8.46 -6.52
N ARG A 12 9.21 7.77 -7.13
CA ARG A 12 8.69 6.51 -6.58
C ARG A 12 9.72 5.39 -6.60
N LEU A 13 10.51 5.29 -7.67
CA LEU A 13 11.59 4.30 -7.77
C LEU A 13 12.66 4.55 -6.70
N LEU A 14 13.11 5.81 -6.55
CA LEU A 14 14.07 6.19 -5.52
C LEU A 14 13.52 5.93 -4.11
N SER A 15 12.26 6.26 -3.84
CA SER A 15 11.62 5.95 -2.56
C SER A 15 11.56 4.44 -2.30
N ALA A 16 11.29 3.62 -3.31
CA ALA A 16 11.30 2.17 -3.18
C ALA A 16 12.70 1.62 -2.87
N MET A 17 13.74 2.17 -3.50
CA MET A 17 15.14 1.82 -3.20
C MET A 17 15.53 2.21 -1.77
N LEU A 18 15.14 3.39 -1.31
CA LEU A 18 15.37 3.82 0.08
C LEU A 18 14.63 2.93 1.08
N ASN A 19 13.37 2.57 0.81
CA ASN A 19 12.62 1.65 1.67
C ASN A 19 13.25 0.25 1.72
N LEU A 20 13.79 -0.24 0.60
CA LEU A 20 14.56 -1.49 0.60
C LEU A 20 15.84 -1.35 1.46
N LEU A 21 16.56 -0.23 1.34
CA LEU A 21 17.75 0.04 2.15
C LEU A 21 17.39 0.14 3.64
N ILE A 22 16.31 0.82 4.02
CA ILE A 22 15.79 0.85 5.39
C ILE A 22 15.53 -0.57 5.89
N THR A 23 14.89 -1.41 5.07
CA THR A 23 14.59 -2.80 5.41
C THR A 23 15.88 -3.60 5.65
N ILE A 24 16.91 -3.41 4.81
CA ILE A 24 18.22 -4.06 4.95
C ILE A 24 18.91 -3.59 6.23
N LEU A 25 18.99 -2.28 6.46
CA LEU A 25 19.63 -1.71 7.65
C LEU A 25 18.98 -2.24 8.93
N ILE A 26 17.66 -2.18 9.04
CA ILE A 26 16.94 -2.68 10.21
C ILE A 26 17.20 -4.17 10.41
N SER A 27 17.12 -4.97 9.35
CA SER A 27 17.34 -6.42 9.44
C SER A 27 18.76 -6.77 9.88
N GLN A 28 19.76 -6.09 9.32
CA GLN A 28 21.17 -6.37 9.63
C GLN A 28 21.59 -5.92 11.04
N PHE A 29 21.06 -4.79 11.52
CA PHE A 29 21.48 -4.19 12.79
C PHE A 29 20.60 -4.57 13.98
N LEU A 30 19.29 -4.79 13.76
CA LEU A 30 18.35 -5.15 14.81
C LEU A 30 17.97 -6.64 14.81
N GLY A 31 18.34 -7.38 13.77
CA GLY A 31 17.99 -8.79 13.62
C GLY A 31 16.50 -9.04 13.38
N PRO A 32 16.05 -10.32 13.41
CA PRO A 32 14.67 -10.69 13.15
C PRO A 32 13.67 -10.08 14.13
N GLU A 33 13.99 -10.02 15.44
CA GLU A 33 13.12 -9.45 16.48
C GLU A 33 12.83 -7.97 16.22
N GLY A 34 13.87 -7.13 16.12
CA GLY A 34 13.70 -5.71 15.87
C GLY A 34 13.05 -5.41 14.50
N LYS A 35 13.29 -6.28 13.52
CA LYS A 35 12.58 -6.20 12.22
C LYS A 35 11.09 -6.56 12.37
N GLY A 36 10.74 -7.48 13.24
CA GLY A 36 9.37 -7.84 13.57
C GLY A 36 8.63 -6.68 14.26
N GLU A 37 9.23 -6.10 15.29
CA GLU A 37 8.69 -4.90 15.96
C GLU A 37 8.47 -3.75 14.96
N GLN A 38 9.43 -3.49 14.08
CA GLN A 38 9.28 -2.53 13.00
C GLN A 38 8.10 -2.89 12.09
N GLY A 39 7.92 -4.16 11.77
CA GLY A 39 6.81 -4.66 10.95
C GLY A 39 5.45 -4.38 11.59
N ILE A 40 5.28 -4.65 12.89
CA ILE A 40 4.06 -4.38 13.65
C ILE A 40 3.79 -2.87 13.73
N ILE A 41 4.80 -2.05 14.04
CA ILE A 41 4.66 -0.58 14.10
C ILE A 41 4.13 -0.05 12.77
N ILE A 42 4.75 -0.39 11.65
CA ILE A 42 4.33 0.11 10.34
C ILE A 42 2.97 -0.45 9.90
N ALA A 43 2.67 -1.72 10.20
CA ALA A 43 1.37 -2.30 9.90
C ALA A 43 0.25 -1.60 10.70
N THR A 44 0.49 -1.28 11.97
CA THR A 44 -0.49 -0.57 12.82
C THR A 44 -0.68 0.87 12.35
N ILE A 45 0.41 1.60 12.02
CA ILE A 45 0.32 2.92 11.40
C ILE A 45 -0.52 2.86 10.12
N ALA A 46 -0.29 1.87 9.26
CA ALA A 46 -1.05 1.71 8.02
C ALA A 46 -2.55 1.43 8.28
N TYR A 47 -2.89 0.65 9.32
CA TYR A 47 -4.27 0.44 9.73
C TYR A 47 -4.95 1.73 10.17
N ILE A 48 -4.31 2.52 11.01
CA ILE A 48 -4.87 3.81 11.43
C ILE A 48 -5.07 4.73 10.22
N LEU A 49 -4.07 4.81 9.33
CA LEU A 49 -4.12 5.65 8.13
C LEU A 49 -5.24 5.25 7.16
N VAL A 50 -5.53 3.96 7.00
CA VAL A 50 -6.63 3.56 6.10
C VAL A 50 -7.99 4.00 6.61
N PHE A 51 -8.20 4.05 7.94
CA PHE A 51 -9.42 4.60 8.55
C PHE A 51 -9.44 6.13 8.50
N VAL A 52 -8.31 6.80 8.71
CA VAL A 52 -8.22 8.26 8.50
C VAL A 52 -8.59 8.64 7.07
N ASN A 53 -8.17 7.85 6.09
CA ASN A 53 -8.45 8.09 4.67
C ASN A 53 -9.94 7.93 4.29
N LEU A 54 -10.82 7.50 5.19
CA LEU A 54 -12.27 7.61 5.00
C LEU A 54 -12.72 9.06 4.79
N MET A 55 -12.04 10.03 5.42
CA MET A 55 -12.27 11.47 5.20
C MET A 55 -11.03 12.16 4.61
N GLY A 56 -10.18 11.42 3.90
CA GLY A 56 -8.91 11.86 3.34
C GLY A 56 -8.72 11.44 1.89
N GLY A 57 -7.45 11.34 1.49
CA GLY A 57 -7.03 10.75 0.21
C GLY A 57 -7.78 11.27 -1.02
N SER A 58 -8.36 10.34 -1.78
CA SER A 58 -9.05 10.65 -3.04
C SER A 58 -10.28 11.55 -2.89
N ALA A 59 -10.97 11.50 -1.75
CA ALA A 59 -12.10 12.37 -1.48
C ALA A 59 -11.68 13.85 -1.44
N ILE A 60 -10.56 14.14 -0.75
CA ILE A 60 -9.98 15.50 -0.71
C ILE A 60 -9.57 15.96 -2.12
N VAL A 61 -8.86 15.10 -2.87
CA VAL A 61 -8.43 15.42 -4.25
C VAL A 61 -9.64 15.79 -5.12
N TYR A 62 -10.75 15.09 -4.97
CA TYR A 62 -11.99 15.38 -5.72
C TYR A 62 -12.67 16.67 -5.28
N LEU A 63 -12.65 17.03 -4.00
CA LEU A 63 -13.38 18.16 -3.44
C LEU A 63 -12.60 19.48 -3.54
N VAL A 64 -11.27 19.44 -3.50
CA VAL A 64 -10.40 20.66 -3.53
C VAL A 64 -10.67 21.60 -4.69
N PRO A 65 -10.97 21.15 -5.94
CA PRO A 65 -11.33 22.07 -7.02
C PRO A 65 -12.73 22.70 -6.90
N ARG A 66 -13.55 22.21 -5.96
CA ARG A 66 -14.99 22.55 -5.84
C ARG A 66 -15.34 23.38 -4.62
N PHE A 67 -14.50 23.31 -3.58
CA PHE A 67 -14.76 23.92 -2.28
C PHE A 67 -13.50 24.58 -1.74
N PRO A 68 -13.62 25.63 -0.89
CA PRO A 68 -12.49 26.25 -0.22
C PRO A 68 -11.70 25.22 0.61
N VAL A 69 -10.38 25.29 0.55
CA VAL A 69 -9.49 24.33 1.23
C VAL A 69 -9.69 24.36 2.74
N SER A 70 -9.95 25.54 3.33
CA SER A 70 -10.21 25.70 4.78
C SER A 70 -11.38 24.85 5.26
N VAL A 71 -12.44 24.74 4.48
CA VAL A 71 -13.66 23.97 4.82
C VAL A 71 -13.42 22.47 4.73
N ILE A 72 -12.47 22.04 3.89
CA ILE A 72 -12.13 20.62 3.71
C ILE A 72 -11.13 20.14 4.78
N ILE A 73 -10.10 20.94 5.05
CA ILE A 73 -8.98 20.53 5.92
C ILE A 73 -9.42 20.36 7.37
N LEU A 74 -10.23 21.29 7.90
CA LEU A 74 -10.62 21.26 9.30
C LEU A 74 -11.35 19.95 9.69
N PRO A 75 -12.42 19.52 8.97
CA PRO A 75 -13.05 18.24 9.26
C PRO A 75 -12.11 17.03 9.10
N ALA A 76 -11.23 17.04 8.09
CA ALA A 76 -10.27 15.96 7.87
C ALA A 76 -9.23 15.86 9.01
N TYR A 77 -8.78 16.99 9.54
CA TYR A 77 -7.88 17.02 10.70
C TYR A 77 -8.58 16.59 11.98
N LEU A 78 -9.80 17.06 12.23
CA LEU A 78 -10.61 16.62 13.37
C LEU A 78 -10.89 15.11 13.32
N TRP A 79 -11.20 14.59 12.13
CA TRP A 79 -11.37 13.15 11.92
C TRP A 79 -10.08 12.37 12.22
N THR A 80 -8.92 12.90 11.85
CA THR A 80 -7.62 12.30 12.17
C THR A 80 -7.42 12.19 13.68
N VAL A 81 -7.68 13.28 14.41
CA VAL A 81 -7.54 13.29 15.88
C VAL A 81 -8.53 12.29 16.51
N LEU A 82 -9.80 12.32 16.09
CA LEU A 82 -10.81 11.39 16.57
C LEU A 82 -10.41 9.93 16.31
N THR A 83 -9.99 9.61 15.10
CA THR A 83 -9.54 8.26 14.72
C THR A 83 -8.36 7.82 15.56
N SER A 84 -7.37 8.70 15.77
CA SER A 84 -6.19 8.39 16.59
C SER A 84 -6.56 8.12 18.06
N ILE A 85 -7.51 8.87 18.63
CA ILE A 85 -8.02 8.65 20.00
C ILE A 85 -8.79 7.32 20.09
N LEU A 86 -9.64 7.03 19.10
CA LEU A 86 -10.40 5.75 19.06
C LEU A 86 -9.45 4.55 18.94
N PHE A 87 -8.43 4.64 18.09
CA PHE A 87 -7.42 3.59 17.98
C PHE A 87 -6.55 3.46 19.22
N TYR A 88 -6.22 4.56 19.90
CA TYR A 88 -5.53 4.50 21.19
C TYR A 88 -6.34 3.68 22.19
N GLY A 89 -7.63 3.98 22.37
CA GLY A 89 -8.50 3.21 23.24
C GLY A 89 -8.66 1.74 22.82
N PHE A 90 -8.79 1.47 21.51
CA PHE A 90 -8.87 0.12 20.98
C PHE A 90 -7.58 -0.68 21.24
N LEU A 91 -6.42 -0.09 20.99
CA LEU A 91 -5.13 -0.75 21.19
C LEU A 91 -4.82 -1.01 22.66
N GLN A 92 -5.25 -0.13 23.58
CA GLN A 92 -5.14 -0.35 25.03
C GLN A 92 -5.97 -1.56 25.51
N LEU A 93 -7.10 -1.83 24.86
CA LEU A 93 -7.97 -2.98 25.17
C LEU A 93 -7.52 -4.26 24.43
N SER A 94 -6.63 -4.15 23.47
CA SER A 94 -6.11 -5.25 22.67
C SER A 94 -4.67 -5.58 23.05
N THR A 95 -4.26 -6.81 22.76
CA THR A 95 -2.85 -7.25 22.93
C THR A 95 -2.08 -7.19 21.61
N LEU A 96 -2.52 -6.36 20.66
CA LEU A 96 -1.97 -6.32 19.30
C LEU A 96 -0.62 -5.60 19.22
N VAL A 97 -0.36 -4.67 20.13
CA VAL A 97 0.87 -3.86 20.20
C VAL A 97 1.30 -3.78 21.65
N SER A 98 2.59 -3.81 21.92
CA SER A 98 3.11 -3.65 23.28
C SER A 98 2.72 -2.28 23.88
N GLU A 99 2.39 -2.23 25.18
CA GLU A 99 1.87 -1.03 25.84
C GLU A 99 2.74 0.21 25.62
N GLY A 100 4.08 0.04 25.71
CA GLY A 100 5.02 1.13 25.49
C GLY A 100 5.01 1.72 24.07
N MET A 101 4.53 0.97 23.07
CA MET A 101 4.50 1.40 21.66
C MET A 101 3.18 2.04 21.26
N ILE A 102 2.08 1.84 21.99
CA ILE A 102 0.74 2.31 21.60
C ILE A 102 0.70 3.81 21.37
N ILE A 103 1.24 4.59 22.31
CA ILE A 103 1.24 6.05 22.20
C ILE A 103 2.08 6.53 21.01
N HIS A 104 3.24 5.89 20.77
CA HIS A 104 4.12 6.22 19.63
C HIS A 104 3.44 5.98 18.30
N VAL A 105 2.79 4.82 18.14
CA VAL A 105 2.08 4.46 16.91
C VAL A 105 0.92 5.42 16.63
N CYS A 106 0.14 5.80 17.65
CA CYS A 106 -0.97 6.74 17.49
C CYS A 106 -0.50 8.16 17.11
N ILE A 107 0.54 8.68 17.76
CA ILE A 107 1.10 10.00 17.43
C ILE A 107 1.73 10.01 16.04
N LEU A 108 2.54 9.00 15.72
CA LEU A 108 3.16 8.87 14.39
C LEU A 108 2.12 8.76 13.28
N SER A 109 1.04 8.00 13.53
CA SER A 109 -0.08 7.90 12.60
C SER A 109 -0.76 9.24 12.38
N ALA A 110 -0.99 10.03 13.44
CA ALA A 110 -1.59 11.36 13.33
C ALA A 110 -0.72 12.32 12.51
N ILE A 111 0.60 12.36 12.75
CA ILE A 111 1.54 13.21 12.01
C ILE A 111 1.57 12.80 10.52
N SER A 112 1.65 11.49 10.26
CA SER A 112 1.62 10.95 8.90
C SER A 112 0.29 11.22 8.19
N ALA A 113 -0.84 11.13 8.91
CA ALA A 113 -2.16 11.44 8.40
C ALA A 113 -2.31 12.90 7.99
N PHE A 114 -1.86 13.84 8.84
CA PHE A 114 -1.83 15.27 8.50
C PHE A 114 -1.00 15.54 7.24
N THR A 115 0.16 14.89 7.12
CA THR A 115 1.01 14.96 5.92
C THR A 115 0.27 14.44 4.68
N THR A 116 -0.43 13.33 4.81
CA THR A 116 -1.21 12.72 3.71
C THR A 116 -2.38 13.60 3.29
N ILE A 117 -3.10 14.22 4.23
CA ILE A 117 -4.17 15.18 3.96
C ILE A 117 -3.63 16.38 3.18
N ASN A 118 -2.51 16.99 3.65
CA ASN A 118 -1.87 18.12 2.97
C ASN A 118 -1.42 17.74 1.55
N SER A 119 -0.79 16.57 1.39
CA SER A 119 -0.38 16.04 0.10
C SER A 119 -1.57 15.84 -0.83
N SER A 120 -2.72 15.39 -0.32
CA SER A 120 -3.94 15.22 -1.10
C SER A 120 -4.50 16.56 -1.58
N VAL A 121 -4.44 17.62 -0.75
CA VAL A 121 -4.80 18.99 -1.15
C VAL A 121 -3.85 19.50 -2.24
N LEU A 122 -2.55 19.29 -2.09
CA LEU A 122 -1.56 19.68 -3.11
C LEU A 122 -1.79 18.95 -4.45
N ILE A 123 -2.16 17.67 -4.42
CA ILE A 123 -2.54 16.90 -5.61
C ILE A 123 -3.81 17.51 -6.24
N GLY A 124 -4.85 17.82 -5.44
CA GLY A 124 -6.07 18.46 -5.91
C GLY A 124 -5.83 19.84 -6.53
N LYS A 125 -4.79 20.55 -6.10
CA LYS A 125 -4.28 21.80 -6.71
C LYS A 125 -3.27 21.56 -7.85
N GLU A 126 -3.14 20.34 -8.37
CA GLU A 126 -2.21 19.92 -9.43
C GLU A 126 -0.71 20.11 -9.09
N LYS A 127 -0.35 20.28 -7.83
CA LYS A 127 1.03 20.42 -7.36
C LYS A 127 1.69 19.04 -7.08
N ILE A 128 1.56 18.12 -8.04
CA ILE A 128 1.99 16.71 -7.91
C ILE A 128 3.47 16.59 -7.57
N ALA A 129 4.35 17.41 -8.18
CA ALA A 129 5.78 17.37 -7.92
C ALA A 129 6.13 17.67 -6.44
N ILE A 130 5.36 18.56 -5.81
CA ILE A 130 5.54 18.91 -4.39
C ILE A 130 5.06 17.76 -3.49
N SER A 131 3.92 17.16 -3.81
CA SER A 131 3.45 15.97 -3.09
C SER A 131 4.46 14.82 -3.19
N ASN A 132 5.07 14.61 -4.38
CA ASN A 132 6.13 13.63 -4.54
C ASN A 132 7.37 13.96 -3.70
N LEU A 133 7.77 15.23 -3.60
CA LEU A 133 8.88 15.68 -2.77
C LEU A 133 8.60 15.38 -1.28
N VAL A 134 7.41 15.73 -0.78
CA VAL A 134 6.99 15.45 0.62
C VAL A 134 7.08 13.96 0.93
N ASN A 135 6.59 13.11 0.02
CA ASN A 135 6.64 11.65 0.20
C ASN A 135 8.06 11.08 0.09
N PHE A 136 8.95 11.71 -0.67
CA PHE A 136 10.35 11.28 -0.81
C PHE A 136 11.22 11.67 0.39
N ILE A 137 10.95 12.81 1.01
CA ILE A 137 11.70 13.30 2.18
C ILE A 137 11.66 12.29 3.33
N GLN A 138 10.53 11.63 3.56
CA GLN A 138 10.38 10.69 4.67
C GLN A 138 11.39 9.52 4.61
N PRO A 139 11.40 8.67 3.58
CA PRO A 139 12.35 7.56 3.51
C PRO A 139 13.80 8.04 3.42
N LEU A 140 14.06 9.22 2.84
CA LEU A 140 15.40 9.81 2.80
C LEU A 140 15.91 10.12 4.21
N ILE A 141 15.13 10.83 5.02
CA ILE A 141 15.50 11.19 6.38
C ILE A 141 15.66 9.94 7.25
N ILE A 142 14.72 8.98 7.16
CA ILE A 142 14.83 7.73 7.91
C ILE A 142 16.15 7.03 7.58
N THR A 143 16.47 6.89 6.30
CA THR A 143 17.72 6.24 5.86
C THR A 143 18.95 6.94 6.43
N LEU A 144 19.02 8.27 6.31
CA LEU A 144 20.16 9.04 6.82
C LEU A 144 20.30 8.92 8.33
N LEU A 145 19.20 8.99 9.08
CA LEU A 145 19.22 8.86 10.54
C LEU A 145 19.60 7.45 10.99
N LEU A 146 19.11 6.39 10.32
CA LEU A 146 19.53 5.04 10.63
C LEU A 146 21.00 4.80 10.37
N ILE A 147 21.56 5.38 9.30
CA ILE A 147 23.01 5.32 9.05
C ILE A 147 23.75 6.02 10.20
N VAL A 148 23.31 7.18 10.64
CA VAL A 148 23.94 7.89 11.77
C VAL A 148 23.81 7.08 13.06
N PHE A 149 22.64 6.57 13.40
CA PHE A 149 22.43 5.80 14.63
C PHE A 149 23.24 4.51 14.66
N PHE A 150 23.22 3.74 13.56
CA PHE A 150 23.80 2.41 13.54
C PHE A 150 25.31 2.44 13.34
N PHE A 151 25.85 3.26 12.44
CA PHE A 151 27.28 3.25 12.11
C PHE A 151 28.11 4.23 12.94
N TYR A 152 27.55 5.40 13.30
CA TYR A 152 28.33 6.44 14.01
C TYR A 152 28.08 6.45 15.51
N LEU A 153 26.82 6.20 15.94
CA LEU A 153 26.46 6.27 17.37
C LEU A 153 26.41 4.87 18.02
N GLY A 154 26.47 3.78 17.24
CA GLY A 154 26.38 2.40 17.74
C GLY A 154 25.07 2.08 18.45
N LYS A 155 24.00 2.84 18.20
CA LYS A 155 22.68 2.65 18.82
C LYS A 155 21.78 1.76 17.96
N ASN A 156 21.98 0.46 18.05
CA ASN A 156 21.24 -0.56 17.30
C ASN A 156 19.99 -0.97 18.08
N THR A 157 19.01 -0.08 18.19
CA THR A 157 17.78 -0.31 18.97
C THR A 157 16.54 0.14 18.20
N ILE A 158 15.37 -0.37 18.57
CA ILE A 158 14.09 0.02 17.98
C ILE A 158 13.74 1.48 18.28
N GLU A 159 14.18 2.00 19.42
CA GLU A 159 13.98 3.41 19.78
C GLU A 159 14.66 4.34 18.78
N SER A 160 15.86 3.98 18.27
CA SER A 160 16.55 4.73 17.22
C SER A 160 15.72 4.80 15.94
N TYR A 161 15.03 3.73 15.60
CA TYR A 161 14.09 3.73 14.47
C TYR A 161 12.87 4.61 14.76
N ILE A 162 12.26 4.53 15.95
CA ILE A 162 11.10 5.35 16.34
C ILE A 162 11.47 6.84 16.32
N ILE A 163 12.64 7.23 16.83
CA ILE A 163 13.15 8.60 16.76
C ILE A 163 13.28 9.04 15.29
N SER A 164 13.81 8.15 14.43
CA SER A 164 13.92 8.42 13.00
C SER A 164 12.55 8.64 12.33
N LEU A 165 11.53 7.90 12.74
CA LEU A 165 10.14 8.11 12.28
C LEU A 165 9.60 9.46 12.74
N TYR A 166 9.79 9.84 14.02
CA TYR A 166 9.32 11.14 14.51
C TYR A 166 9.94 12.30 13.75
N ILE A 167 11.25 12.29 13.56
CA ILE A 167 11.96 13.35 12.84
C ILE A 167 11.50 13.40 11.37
N SER A 168 11.44 12.26 10.71
CA SER A 168 11.09 12.21 9.29
C SER A 168 9.63 12.58 9.00
N PHE A 169 8.68 12.08 9.81
CA PHE A 169 7.26 12.39 9.66
C PHE A 169 6.97 13.85 10.00
N SER A 170 7.61 14.39 11.07
CA SER A 170 7.51 15.80 11.42
C SER A 170 8.10 16.70 10.33
N ALA A 171 9.25 16.35 9.76
CA ALA A 171 9.82 17.08 8.63
C ALA A 171 8.90 17.07 7.41
N GLY A 172 8.34 15.91 7.05
CA GLY A 172 7.34 15.78 6.00
C GLY A 172 6.10 16.65 6.25
N PHE A 173 5.60 16.66 7.49
CA PHE A 173 4.47 17.50 7.90
C PHE A 173 4.79 18.99 7.77
N ILE A 174 5.92 19.44 8.30
CA ILE A 174 6.35 20.85 8.23
C ILE A 174 6.48 21.30 6.77
N VAL A 175 7.17 20.51 5.93
CA VAL A 175 7.32 20.81 4.50
C VAL A 175 5.95 20.87 3.82
N SER A 176 5.07 19.91 4.10
CA SER A 176 3.71 19.91 3.52
C SER A 176 2.90 21.14 3.93
N LEU A 177 3.01 21.60 5.19
CA LEU A 177 2.36 22.82 5.69
C LEU A 177 2.89 24.09 5.02
N ILE A 178 4.21 24.22 4.84
CA ILE A 178 4.82 25.38 4.18
C ILE A 178 4.27 25.51 2.77
N TYR A 179 4.25 24.42 2.01
CA TYR A 179 3.69 24.44 0.65
C TYR A 179 2.18 24.61 0.62
N LEU A 180 1.46 24.02 1.59
CA LEU A 180 0.03 24.23 1.70
C LEU A 180 -0.30 25.72 1.87
N LYS A 181 0.33 26.42 2.83
CA LYS A 181 0.16 27.86 3.05
C LYS A 181 0.48 28.70 1.80
N ARG A 182 1.46 28.25 1.00
CA ARG A 182 1.84 28.97 -0.23
C ARG A 182 0.83 28.86 -1.37
N PHE A 183 0.08 27.76 -1.43
CA PHE A 183 -0.83 27.43 -2.54
C PHE A 183 -2.32 27.44 -2.15
N THR A 184 -2.64 27.80 -0.92
CA THR A 184 -4.02 27.96 -0.46
C THR A 184 -4.29 29.40 -0.09
N ASP A 185 -5.53 29.81 -0.32
CA ASP A 185 -6.03 31.12 0.07
C ASP A 185 -6.06 31.27 1.60
N LYS A 186 -6.35 32.47 2.09
CA LYS A 186 -6.49 32.73 3.53
C LYS A 186 -7.48 31.74 4.14
N PHE A 187 -7.13 31.26 5.32
CA PHE A 187 -7.99 30.35 6.07
C PHE A 187 -9.18 31.14 6.63
N GLU A 188 -10.35 30.92 6.06
CA GLU A 188 -11.60 31.51 6.52
C GLU A 188 -12.49 30.41 7.09
N LEU A 189 -13.07 30.69 8.25
CA LEU A 189 -14.09 29.82 8.82
C LEU A 189 -15.40 29.99 8.02
N ALA A 190 -16.00 28.87 7.66
CA ALA A 190 -17.27 28.85 6.94
C ALA A 190 -18.43 28.59 7.91
N ASP A 191 -19.65 28.77 7.44
CA ASP A 191 -20.86 28.47 8.20
C ASP A 191 -21.00 26.97 8.50
N ILE A 192 -21.67 26.65 9.61
CA ILE A 192 -21.89 25.27 10.07
C ILE A 192 -22.56 24.40 9.00
N SER A 193 -23.47 24.98 8.19
CA SER A 193 -24.13 24.27 7.09
C SER A 193 -23.15 23.78 6.02
N SER A 194 -22.14 24.59 5.71
CA SER A 194 -21.08 24.25 4.79
C SER A 194 -20.24 23.07 5.30
N TYR A 195 -19.88 23.07 6.59
CA TYR A 195 -19.15 21.96 7.20
C TYR A 195 -19.96 20.67 7.18
N LYS A 196 -21.26 20.70 7.49
CA LYS A 196 -22.14 19.53 7.45
C LYS A 196 -22.15 18.90 6.04
N THR A 197 -22.28 19.73 5.01
CA THR A 197 -22.26 19.28 3.63
C THR A 197 -20.91 18.66 3.24
N ILE A 198 -19.80 19.28 3.64
CA ILE A 198 -18.46 18.79 3.34
C ILE A 198 -18.16 17.46 4.09
N ILE A 199 -18.52 17.35 5.35
CA ILE A 199 -18.34 16.10 6.14
C ILE A 199 -19.11 14.97 5.45
N SER A 200 -20.36 15.19 5.06
CA SER A 200 -21.15 14.18 4.33
C SER A 200 -20.50 13.77 3.02
N ASN A 201 -19.99 14.72 2.25
CA ASN A 201 -19.31 14.46 0.98
C ASN A 201 -17.98 13.71 1.18
N LEU A 202 -17.14 14.15 2.13
CA LEU A 202 -15.88 13.48 2.46
C LEU A 202 -16.12 12.01 2.84
N PHE A 203 -17.08 11.77 3.73
CA PHE A 203 -17.41 10.42 4.17
C PHE A 203 -17.99 9.58 3.04
N ARG A 204 -18.93 10.12 2.25
CA ARG A 204 -19.57 9.40 1.14
C ARG A 204 -18.56 9.00 0.07
N TYR A 205 -17.73 9.92 -0.39
CA TYR A 205 -16.73 9.65 -1.42
C TYR A 205 -15.55 8.83 -0.87
N GLY A 206 -15.16 9.07 0.39
CA GLY A 206 -14.12 8.30 1.04
C GLY A 206 -14.53 6.85 1.28
N LEU A 207 -15.72 6.60 1.85
CA LEU A 207 -16.20 5.26 2.16
C LEU A 207 -16.26 4.37 0.91
N LEU A 208 -16.81 4.86 -0.18
CA LEU A 208 -16.90 4.12 -1.44
C LEU A 208 -15.55 3.67 -1.99
N ASN A 209 -14.51 4.51 -1.80
CA ASN A 209 -13.17 4.21 -2.28
C ASN A 209 -12.35 3.39 -1.27
N GLN A 210 -12.58 3.55 0.04
CA GLN A 210 -11.72 3.00 1.08
C GLN A 210 -12.15 1.64 1.59
N LEU A 211 -13.42 1.25 1.49
CA LEU A 211 -13.86 -0.07 1.99
C LEU A 211 -13.06 -1.24 1.41
N ALA A 212 -12.82 -1.21 0.10
CA ALA A 212 -11.99 -2.23 -0.54
C ALA A 212 -10.56 -2.24 0.00
N HIS A 213 -9.97 -1.04 0.22
CA HIS A 213 -8.62 -0.89 0.77
C HIS A 213 -8.52 -1.33 2.22
N ILE A 214 -9.55 -1.06 3.04
CA ILE A 214 -9.61 -1.53 4.43
C ILE A 214 -9.56 -3.06 4.46
N PHE A 215 -10.45 -3.73 3.73
CA PHE A 215 -10.49 -5.19 3.70
C PHE A 215 -9.19 -5.79 3.13
N GLN A 216 -8.64 -5.17 2.10
CA GLN A 216 -7.38 -5.58 1.49
C GLN A 216 -6.21 -5.44 2.47
N LEU A 217 -6.08 -4.31 3.16
CA LEU A 217 -4.99 -4.08 4.10
C LEU A 217 -5.09 -5.02 5.30
N LEU A 218 -6.30 -5.24 5.82
CA LEU A 218 -6.55 -6.24 6.86
C LEU A 218 -6.09 -7.63 6.39
N SER A 219 -6.49 -8.06 5.20
CA SER A 219 -6.08 -9.33 4.63
C SER A 219 -4.55 -9.47 4.48
N PHE A 220 -3.82 -8.38 4.19
CA PHE A 220 -2.38 -8.41 3.93
C PHE A 220 -1.54 -8.36 5.20
N ARG A 221 -2.00 -7.70 6.26
CA ARG A 221 -1.17 -7.40 7.44
C ARG A 221 -1.65 -8.10 8.72
N MET A 222 -2.84 -8.69 8.72
CA MET A 222 -3.35 -9.39 9.91
C MET A 222 -2.47 -10.60 10.28
N SER A 223 -1.82 -11.25 9.31
CA SER A 223 -0.86 -12.32 9.54
C SER A 223 0.28 -11.93 10.49
N TYR A 224 0.70 -10.65 10.52
CA TYR A 224 1.76 -10.16 11.41
C TYR A 224 1.35 -10.32 12.88
N TYR A 225 0.12 -9.92 13.21
CA TYR A 225 -0.40 -10.02 14.58
C TYR A 225 -0.66 -11.48 15.00
N TRP A 226 -1.10 -12.33 14.06
CA TRP A 226 -1.23 -13.76 14.33
C TRP A 226 0.11 -14.43 14.59
N LEU A 227 1.15 -14.09 13.82
CA LEU A 227 2.50 -14.61 14.01
C LEU A 227 3.10 -14.12 15.33
N GLU A 228 2.95 -12.84 15.66
CA GLU A 228 3.39 -12.24 16.91
C GLU A 228 2.77 -12.94 18.12
N GLN A 229 1.46 -13.14 18.10
CA GLN A 229 0.74 -13.77 19.21
C GLN A 229 0.99 -15.27 19.33
N THR A 230 1.25 -15.97 18.23
CA THR A 230 1.40 -17.43 18.23
C THR A 230 2.86 -17.85 18.44
N TYR A 231 3.80 -17.05 17.96
CA TYR A 231 5.23 -17.37 17.98
C TYR A 231 6.05 -16.22 18.58
N SER A 232 6.53 -15.28 17.76
CA SER A 232 7.39 -14.17 18.22
C SER A 232 7.52 -13.07 17.18
N SER A 233 8.08 -11.92 17.61
CA SER A 233 8.47 -10.80 16.71
C SER A 233 9.48 -11.26 15.65
N ALA A 234 10.36 -12.22 15.96
CA ALA A 234 11.35 -12.72 15.00
C ALA A 234 10.67 -13.34 13.76
N GLU A 235 9.60 -14.13 13.96
CA GLU A 235 8.81 -14.72 12.89
C GLU A 235 8.13 -13.63 12.01
N VAL A 236 7.62 -12.58 12.65
CA VAL A 236 7.07 -11.41 11.95
C VAL A 236 8.15 -10.74 11.11
N GLY A 237 9.36 -10.61 11.63
CA GLY A 237 10.51 -10.01 10.95
C GLY A 237 10.87 -10.75 9.67
N ILE A 238 11.03 -12.07 9.77
CA ILE A 238 11.32 -12.95 8.62
C ILE A 238 10.20 -12.88 7.59
N TYR A 239 8.95 -13.01 8.05
CA TYR A 239 7.78 -12.97 7.18
C TYR A 239 7.62 -11.60 6.48
N SER A 240 7.84 -10.50 7.20
CA SER A 240 7.71 -9.14 6.65
C SER A 240 8.75 -8.85 5.55
N ASN A 241 9.96 -9.38 5.67
CA ASN A 241 10.98 -9.27 4.62
C ASN A 241 10.57 -10.02 3.36
N GLY A 242 10.11 -11.28 3.50
CA GLY A 242 9.60 -12.06 2.39
C GLY A 242 8.42 -11.38 1.69
N THR A 243 7.46 -10.91 2.47
CA THR A 243 6.28 -10.18 1.99
C THR A 243 6.67 -8.92 1.22
N SER A 244 7.56 -8.10 1.79
CA SER A 244 8.00 -6.84 1.15
C SER A 244 8.67 -7.07 -0.20
N LEU A 245 9.47 -8.12 -0.31
CA LEU A 245 10.12 -8.48 -1.58
C LEU A 245 9.11 -8.91 -2.64
N VAL A 246 8.23 -9.87 -2.33
CA VAL A 246 7.28 -10.37 -3.33
C VAL A 246 6.23 -9.32 -3.71
N GLU A 247 5.79 -8.48 -2.76
CA GLU A 247 4.88 -7.37 -3.05
C GLU A 247 5.51 -6.28 -3.93
N SER A 248 6.84 -6.16 -3.96
CA SER A 248 7.54 -5.21 -4.83
C SER A 248 7.26 -5.46 -6.32
N ILE A 249 6.93 -6.68 -6.70
CA ILE A 249 6.52 -7.04 -8.07
C ILE A 249 5.27 -6.27 -8.51
N TRP A 250 4.37 -5.94 -7.59
CA TRP A 250 3.16 -5.18 -7.91
C TRP A 250 3.43 -3.73 -8.32
N LEU A 251 4.63 -3.19 -8.13
CA LEU A 251 5.00 -1.87 -8.66
C LEU A 251 4.78 -1.79 -10.18
N ILE A 252 5.08 -2.88 -10.89
CA ILE A 252 4.88 -2.99 -12.34
C ILE A 252 3.38 -2.96 -12.65
N SER A 253 2.61 -3.83 -11.97
CA SER A 253 1.16 -3.95 -12.19
C SER A 253 0.43 -2.66 -11.85
N ARG A 254 0.79 -2.00 -10.74
CA ARG A 254 0.21 -0.70 -10.33
C ARG A 254 0.50 0.40 -11.35
N SER A 255 1.66 0.37 -12.00
CA SER A 255 1.99 1.32 -13.07
C SER A 255 1.12 1.08 -14.31
N ILE A 256 0.88 -0.17 -14.68
CA ILE A 256 -0.03 -0.57 -15.75
C ILE A 256 -1.47 -0.15 -15.43
N CYS A 257 -1.94 -0.43 -14.20
CA CYS A 257 -3.27 -0.08 -13.72
C CYS A 257 -3.59 1.42 -13.83
N LEU A 258 -2.61 2.29 -13.58
CA LEU A 258 -2.81 3.74 -13.69
C LEU A 258 -3.16 4.17 -15.11
N VAL A 259 -2.43 3.63 -16.10
CA VAL A 259 -2.67 3.90 -17.53
C VAL A 259 -3.99 3.27 -17.98
N GLN A 260 -4.25 2.04 -17.58
CA GLN A 260 -5.49 1.32 -17.86
C GLN A 260 -6.71 2.09 -17.37
N TYR A 261 -6.70 2.49 -16.09
CA TYR A 261 -7.80 3.24 -15.47
C TYR A 261 -8.13 4.51 -16.25
N ALA A 262 -7.11 5.30 -16.59
CA ALA A 262 -7.31 6.53 -17.36
C ALA A 262 -7.92 6.27 -18.74
N ARG A 263 -7.50 5.21 -19.45
CA ARG A 263 -8.05 4.87 -20.77
C ARG A 263 -9.49 4.38 -20.69
N ILE A 264 -9.81 3.52 -19.70
CA ILE A 264 -11.15 2.97 -19.53
C ILE A 264 -12.14 4.06 -19.10
N ALA A 265 -11.76 4.92 -18.15
CA ALA A 265 -12.60 5.99 -17.66
C ALA A 265 -12.98 7.03 -18.75
N ASN A 266 -12.16 7.15 -19.80
CA ASN A 266 -12.40 8.04 -20.95
C ASN A 266 -12.96 7.31 -22.18
N SER A 267 -13.26 6.00 -22.11
CA SER A 267 -13.80 5.21 -23.21
C SER A 267 -15.27 4.91 -22.99
N ALA A 268 -16.09 5.15 -23.99
CA ALA A 268 -17.48 4.68 -24.02
C ALA A 268 -17.60 3.23 -24.56
N ASP A 269 -16.52 2.68 -25.14
CA ASP A 269 -16.50 1.33 -25.73
C ASP A 269 -16.11 0.30 -24.67
N LEU A 270 -17.09 -0.47 -24.23
CA LEU A 270 -16.90 -1.54 -23.25
C LEU A 270 -16.11 -2.72 -23.81
N GLU A 271 -16.27 -3.06 -25.08
CA GLU A 271 -15.56 -4.18 -25.70
C GLU A 271 -14.07 -3.88 -25.80
N TYR A 272 -13.72 -2.66 -26.25
CA TYR A 272 -12.34 -2.15 -26.20
C TYR A 272 -11.76 -2.22 -24.79
N SER A 273 -12.50 -1.75 -23.78
CA SER A 273 -12.06 -1.72 -22.38
C SER A 273 -11.81 -3.12 -21.83
N GLN A 274 -12.66 -4.09 -22.19
CA GLN A 274 -12.49 -5.50 -21.79
C GLN A 274 -11.28 -6.14 -22.47
N LYS A 275 -11.11 -5.93 -23.78
CA LYS A 275 -9.98 -6.45 -24.55
C LYS A 275 -8.65 -5.86 -24.05
N LEU A 276 -8.61 -4.56 -23.82
CA LEU A 276 -7.45 -3.88 -23.24
C LEU A 276 -7.10 -4.46 -21.85
N THR A 277 -8.09 -4.71 -21.00
CA THR A 277 -7.91 -5.30 -19.68
C THR A 277 -7.26 -6.68 -19.75
N LEU A 278 -7.73 -7.55 -20.63
CA LEU A 278 -7.18 -8.89 -20.81
C LEU A 278 -5.73 -8.84 -21.34
N GLN A 279 -5.45 -8.00 -22.32
CA GLN A 279 -4.10 -7.83 -22.86
C GLN A 279 -3.12 -7.34 -21.79
N LEU A 280 -3.52 -6.33 -21.01
CA LEU A 280 -2.70 -5.79 -19.92
C LEU A 280 -2.52 -6.79 -18.77
N ASN A 281 -3.55 -7.59 -18.47
CA ASN A 281 -3.45 -8.65 -17.46
C ASN A 281 -2.40 -9.70 -17.86
N TRP A 282 -2.41 -10.18 -19.11
CA TRP A 282 -1.42 -11.13 -19.59
C TRP A 282 0.00 -10.54 -19.60
N ALA A 283 0.15 -9.30 -20.07
CA ALA A 283 1.45 -8.64 -20.05
C ALA A 283 1.99 -8.53 -18.62
N SER A 284 1.15 -8.10 -17.69
CA SER A 284 1.49 -7.97 -16.28
C SER A 284 1.83 -9.32 -15.64
N LEU A 285 1.06 -10.37 -15.93
CA LEU A 285 1.32 -11.72 -15.42
C LEU A 285 2.65 -12.30 -15.91
N ILE A 286 2.97 -12.14 -17.19
CA ILE A 286 4.25 -12.64 -17.75
C ILE A 286 5.43 -11.96 -17.08
N ILE A 287 5.41 -10.63 -16.97
CA ILE A 287 6.50 -9.87 -16.35
C ILE A 287 6.63 -10.23 -14.86
N SER A 288 5.49 -10.29 -14.15
CA SER A 288 5.45 -10.67 -12.72
C SER A 288 5.93 -12.10 -12.49
N PHE A 289 5.56 -13.04 -13.36
CA PHE A 289 6.01 -14.42 -13.28
C PHE A 289 7.54 -14.54 -13.42
N ILE A 290 8.13 -13.84 -14.39
CA ILE A 290 9.59 -13.84 -14.58
C ILE A 290 10.29 -13.26 -13.34
N GLY A 291 9.79 -12.14 -12.80
CA GLY A 291 10.36 -11.52 -11.60
C GLY A 291 10.24 -12.41 -10.36
N LEU A 292 9.08 -13.05 -10.16
CA LEU A 292 8.87 -13.98 -9.05
C LEU A 292 9.69 -15.28 -9.21
N LEU A 293 9.79 -15.81 -10.42
CA LEU A 293 10.61 -16.99 -10.69
C LEU A 293 12.06 -16.75 -10.29
N PHE A 294 12.60 -15.57 -10.61
CA PHE A 294 13.93 -15.17 -10.17
C PHE A 294 14.03 -15.16 -8.64
N MET A 295 13.07 -14.57 -7.92
CA MET A 295 13.08 -14.52 -6.44
C MET A 295 12.96 -15.90 -5.79
N VAL A 296 12.12 -16.80 -6.36
CA VAL A 296 11.88 -18.16 -5.84
C VAL A 296 13.12 -19.05 -5.95
N ILE A 297 13.94 -18.85 -6.99
CA ILE A 297 15.17 -19.62 -7.26
C ILE A 297 16.32 -19.18 -6.34
N LEU A 298 16.28 -17.96 -5.79
CA LEU A 298 17.35 -17.47 -4.92
C LEU A 298 17.52 -18.37 -3.68
N PRO A 299 18.75 -18.81 -3.40
CA PRO A 299 19.02 -19.68 -2.24
C PRO A 299 18.92 -18.89 -0.92
N SER A 300 18.66 -19.59 0.19
CA SER A 300 18.60 -18.98 1.52
C SER A 300 19.85 -18.16 1.88
N ARG A 301 21.03 -18.58 1.40
CA ARG A 301 22.30 -17.85 1.60
C ARG A 301 22.26 -16.41 1.05
N PHE A 302 21.50 -16.17 -0.01
CA PHE A 302 21.33 -14.81 -0.56
C PHE A 302 20.59 -13.91 0.43
N PHE A 303 19.56 -14.43 1.09
CA PHE A 303 18.76 -13.65 2.05
C PHE A 303 19.52 -13.45 3.37
N ILE A 304 20.34 -14.40 3.79
CA ILE A 304 21.27 -14.24 4.89
C ILE A 304 22.30 -13.15 4.58
N PHE A 305 22.88 -13.14 3.40
CA PHE A 305 23.81 -12.09 2.97
C PHE A 305 23.12 -10.71 2.96
N LEU A 306 21.88 -10.63 2.48
CA LEU A 306 21.14 -9.37 2.33
C LEU A 306 20.66 -8.81 3.66
N TYR A 307 20.09 -9.69 4.54
CA TYR A 307 19.37 -9.28 5.75
C TYR A 307 20.09 -9.64 7.06
N GLY A 308 21.10 -10.48 7.02
CA GLY A 308 21.82 -10.98 8.18
C GLY A 308 21.44 -12.41 8.58
N GLU A 309 22.18 -12.95 9.55
CA GLU A 309 21.89 -14.26 10.12
C GLU A 309 20.49 -14.27 10.75
N GLY A 310 19.80 -15.41 10.66
CA GLY A 310 18.40 -15.53 11.11
C GLY A 310 17.34 -15.31 10.01
N PHE A 311 17.69 -14.74 8.85
CA PHE A 311 16.75 -14.51 7.74
C PHE A 311 16.78 -15.59 6.64
N GLY A 312 17.37 -16.74 6.89
CA GLY A 312 17.44 -17.85 5.93
C GLY A 312 16.06 -18.34 5.47
N GLU A 313 15.07 -18.28 6.34
CA GLU A 313 13.70 -18.73 6.06
C GLU A 313 12.87 -17.76 5.21
N VAL A 314 13.37 -16.57 4.90
CA VAL A 314 12.74 -15.65 3.93
C VAL A 314 12.47 -16.35 2.59
N SER A 315 13.34 -17.27 2.18
CA SER A 315 13.17 -18.08 0.96
C SER A 315 11.92 -18.97 0.98
N SER A 316 11.55 -19.53 2.13
CA SER A 316 10.34 -20.35 2.29
C SER A 316 9.07 -19.49 2.25
N VAL A 317 9.12 -18.31 2.87
CA VAL A 317 8.05 -17.32 2.81
C VAL A 317 7.79 -16.86 1.37
N ILE A 318 8.85 -16.53 0.62
CA ILE A 318 8.75 -16.16 -0.80
C ILE A 318 8.09 -17.27 -1.60
N ARG A 319 8.49 -18.52 -1.43
CA ARG A 319 7.90 -19.66 -2.13
C ARG A 319 6.42 -19.84 -1.82
N ALA A 320 6.02 -19.66 -0.56
CA ALA A 320 4.62 -19.77 -0.15
C ALA A 320 3.75 -18.62 -0.68
N LEU A 321 4.30 -17.39 -0.77
CA LEU A 321 3.58 -16.20 -1.22
C LEU A 321 3.56 -16.00 -2.74
N ALA A 322 4.56 -16.50 -3.47
CA ALA A 322 4.72 -16.23 -4.90
C ALA A 322 3.47 -16.58 -5.76
N PRO A 323 2.80 -17.73 -5.57
CA PRO A 323 1.56 -18.01 -6.30
C PRO A 323 0.45 -16.99 -5.98
N GLY A 324 0.31 -16.62 -4.71
CA GLY A 324 -0.67 -15.62 -4.26
C GLY A 324 -0.45 -14.26 -4.90
N VAL A 325 0.80 -13.83 -5.01
CA VAL A 325 1.17 -12.55 -5.65
C VAL A 325 0.78 -12.53 -7.12
N LEU A 326 0.93 -13.66 -7.84
CA LEU A 326 0.46 -13.79 -9.23
C LEU A 326 -1.06 -13.74 -9.32
N PHE A 327 -1.78 -14.44 -8.45
CA PHE A 327 -3.24 -14.37 -8.42
C PHE A 327 -3.71 -12.94 -8.16
N PHE A 328 -3.15 -12.28 -7.16
CA PHE A 328 -3.55 -10.92 -6.82
C PHE A 328 -3.20 -9.90 -7.90
N ASN A 329 -2.18 -10.14 -8.70
CA ASN A 329 -1.86 -9.34 -9.88
C ASN A 329 -3.06 -9.25 -10.85
N THR A 330 -3.75 -10.37 -11.08
CA THR A 330 -4.99 -10.40 -11.88
C THR A 330 -6.09 -9.59 -11.21
N ALA A 331 -6.24 -9.71 -9.88
CA ALA A 331 -7.21 -8.91 -9.13
C ALA A 331 -6.95 -7.40 -9.25
N LEU A 332 -5.68 -6.98 -9.24
CA LEU A 332 -5.31 -5.57 -9.45
C LEU A 332 -5.76 -5.05 -10.82
N ILE A 333 -5.39 -5.75 -11.89
CA ILE A 333 -5.68 -5.30 -13.27
C ILE A 333 -7.20 -5.29 -13.53
N ILE A 334 -7.90 -6.37 -13.20
CA ILE A 334 -9.36 -6.46 -13.43
C ILE A 334 -10.12 -5.54 -12.47
N GLY A 335 -9.64 -5.38 -11.23
CA GLY A 335 -10.22 -4.45 -10.27
C GLY A 335 -10.17 -2.99 -10.75
N HIS A 336 -9.10 -2.58 -11.43
CA HIS A 336 -9.02 -1.25 -12.03
C HIS A 336 -9.94 -1.08 -13.25
N TYR A 337 -10.27 -2.15 -13.99
CA TYR A 337 -11.33 -2.11 -14.99
C TYR A 337 -12.67 -1.75 -14.34
N PHE A 338 -13.06 -2.44 -13.26
CA PHE A 338 -14.31 -2.15 -12.55
C PHE A 338 -14.33 -0.75 -11.95
N SER A 339 -13.20 -0.28 -11.42
CA SER A 339 -13.07 1.10 -10.97
C SER A 339 -13.25 2.10 -12.12
N GLY A 340 -12.70 1.81 -13.31
CA GLY A 340 -12.79 2.64 -14.51
C GLY A 340 -14.21 2.79 -15.04
N ILE A 341 -15.04 1.75 -14.93
CA ILE A 341 -16.45 1.78 -15.30
C ILE A 341 -17.41 2.16 -14.15
N GLY A 342 -16.86 2.58 -12.99
CA GLY A 342 -17.64 3.04 -11.83
C GLY A 342 -18.25 1.94 -10.96
N LYS A 343 -17.94 0.66 -11.18
CA LYS A 343 -18.45 -0.49 -10.41
C LYS A 343 -17.54 -0.83 -9.21
N TYR A 344 -17.29 0.12 -8.33
CA TYR A 344 -16.37 -0.02 -7.17
C TYR A 344 -16.76 -1.15 -6.20
N TYR A 345 -18.06 -1.49 -6.12
CA TYR A 345 -18.56 -2.54 -5.24
C TYR A 345 -17.94 -3.92 -5.52
N VAL A 346 -17.50 -4.17 -6.76
CA VAL A 346 -16.85 -5.44 -7.12
C VAL A 346 -15.56 -5.61 -6.35
N ASN A 347 -14.73 -4.56 -6.28
CA ASN A 347 -13.49 -4.58 -5.51
C ASN A 347 -13.76 -4.77 -4.02
N THR A 348 -14.80 -4.13 -3.48
CA THR A 348 -15.19 -4.27 -2.08
C THR A 348 -15.60 -5.69 -1.73
N ILE A 349 -16.48 -6.30 -2.53
CA ILE A 349 -16.93 -7.69 -2.34
C ILE A 349 -15.76 -8.66 -2.45
N SER A 350 -14.90 -8.48 -3.44
CA SER A 350 -13.75 -9.36 -3.68
C SER A 350 -12.72 -9.27 -2.55
N SER A 351 -12.41 -8.05 -2.07
CA SER A 351 -11.50 -7.86 -0.95
C SER A 351 -12.09 -8.39 0.36
N PHE A 352 -13.40 -8.25 0.57
CA PHE A 352 -14.08 -8.82 1.73
C PHE A 352 -14.06 -10.36 1.72
N ALA A 353 -14.33 -10.97 0.56
CA ALA A 353 -14.20 -12.42 0.41
C ALA A 353 -12.78 -12.90 0.72
N GLY A 354 -11.76 -12.21 0.17
CA GLY A 354 -10.36 -12.50 0.47
C GLY A 354 -10.05 -12.40 1.97
N LEU A 355 -10.55 -11.36 2.66
CA LEU A 355 -10.36 -11.18 4.09
C LEU A 355 -10.97 -12.32 4.92
N LEU A 356 -12.20 -12.74 4.60
CA LEU A 356 -12.86 -13.85 5.31
C LEU A 356 -12.02 -15.14 5.24
N PHE A 357 -11.52 -15.47 4.06
CA PHE A 357 -10.64 -16.62 3.87
C PHE A 357 -9.27 -16.42 4.51
N ALA A 358 -8.70 -15.20 4.48
CA ALA A 358 -7.46 -14.89 5.19
C ALA A 358 -7.59 -15.22 6.68
N VAL A 359 -8.62 -14.69 7.36
CA VAL A 359 -8.86 -14.92 8.80
C VAL A 359 -9.03 -16.40 9.10
N LEU A 360 -9.83 -17.11 8.29
CA LEU A 360 -10.04 -18.54 8.46
C LEU A 360 -8.72 -19.33 8.35
N PHE A 361 -7.95 -19.09 7.29
CA PHE A 361 -6.74 -19.86 7.04
C PHE A 361 -5.54 -19.41 7.89
N PHE A 362 -5.48 -18.16 8.37
CA PHE A 362 -4.50 -17.77 9.39
C PHE A 362 -4.70 -18.58 10.67
N ARG A 363 -5.95 -18.72 11.12
CA ARG A 363 -6.28 -19.52 12.31
C ARG A 363 -5.92 -21.01 12.16
N LEU A 364 -6.05 -21.55 10.95
CA LEU A 364 -5.82 -22.98 10.70
C LEU A 364 -4.35 -23.29 10.40
N LEU A 365 -3.67 -22.47 9.60
CA LEU A 365 -2.35 -22.80 9.06
C LEU A 365 -1.19 -22.23 9.88
N ILE A 366 -1.35 -21.05 10.51
CA ILE A 366 -0.25 -20.46 11.28
C ILE A 366 0.15 -21.34 12.46
N PRO A 367 -0.76 -21.84 13.31
CA PRO A 367 -0.36 -22.67 14.45
C PRO A 367 0.38 -23.96 14.07
N VAL A 368 0.18 -24.48 12.85
CA VAL A 368 0.77 -25.74 12.38
C VAL A 368 2.05 -25.52 11.59
N TYR A 369 2.08 -24.49 10.74
CA TYR A 369 3.15 -24.29 9.75
C TYR A 369 3.91 -22.95 9.92
N GLY A 370 3.64 -22.18 10.98
CA GLY A 370 4.34 -20.93 11.28
C GLY A 370 4.28 -19.93 10.11
N ILE A 371 5.43 -19.34 9.76
CA ILE A 371 5.56 -18.35 8.69
C ILE A 371 5.16 -18.86 7.31
N THR A 372 5.41 -20.14 7.02
CA THR A 372 4.98 -20.75 5.76
C THR A 372 3.46 -20.91 5.73
N GLY A 373 2.84 -21.23 6.87
CA GLY A 373 1.39 -21.24 7.05
C GLY A 373 0.76 -19.87 6.78
N ALA A 374 1.37 -18.81 7.30
CA ALA A 374 0.96 -17.44 7.01
C ALA A 374 1.05 -17.11 5.50
N GLY A 375 2.12 -17.56 4.85
CA GLY A 375 2.33 -17.40 3.40
C GLY A 375 1.24 -18.11 2.57
N TRP A 376 0.94 -19.36 2.88
CA TRP A 376 -0.10 -20.12 2.18
C TRP A 376 -1.49 -19.58 2.45
N ALA A 377 -1.81 -19.16 3.69
CA ALA A 377 -3.08 -18.52 4.02
C ALA A 377 -3.29 -17.22 3.22
N THR A 378 -2.25 -16.40 3.12
CA THR A 378 -2.25 -15.18 2.28
C THR A 378 -2.43 -15.53 0.79
N THR A 379 -1.77 -16.58 0.31
CA THR A 379 -1.93 -17.08 -1.06
C THR A 379 -3.36 -17.49 -1.36
N ILE A 380 -4.01 -18.21 -0.44
CA ILE A 380 -5.44 -18.61 -0.58
C ILE A 380 -6.33 -17.37 -0.59
N SER A 381 -6.10 -16.41 0.29
CA SER A 381 -6.82 -15.14 0.30
C SER A 381 -6.74 -14.39 -1.03
N HIS A 382 -5.53 -14.29 -1.58
CA HIS A 382 -5.27 -13.66 -2.88
C HIS A 382 -5.95 -14.42 -4.04
N LEU A 383 -5.95 -15.75 -4.00
CA LEU A 383 -6.66 -16.59 -4.96
C LEU A 383 -8.17 -16.33 -4.92
N ILE A 384 -8.78 -16.32 -3.74
CA ILE A 384 -10.22 -16.06 -3.57
C ILE A 384 -10.59 -14.66 -4.04
N THR A 385 -9.80 -13.63 -3.68
CA THR A 385 -9.99 -12.27 -4.18
C THR A 385 -9.97 -12.25 -5.72
N SER A 386 -8.98 -12.89 -6.32
CA SER A 386 -8.82 -12.96 -7.77
C SER A 386 -9.97 -13.70 -8.44
N LEU A 387 -10.35 -14.88 -7.94
CA LEU A 387 -11.46 -15.66 -8.47
C LEU A 387 -12.77 -14.89 -8.41
N THR A 388 -13.01 -14.14 -7.33
CA THR A 388 -14.22 -13.33 -7.18
C THR A 388 -14.26 -12.20 -8.22
N VAL A 389 -13.16 -11.47 -8.41
CA VAL A 389 -13.08 -10.42 -9.43
C VAL A 389 -13.24 -11.00 -10.85
N VAL A 390 -12.57 -12.12 -11.14
CA VAL A 390 -12.67 -12.81 -12.44
C VAL A 390 -14.10 -13.31 -12.70
N TRP A 391 -14.78 -13.81 -11.68
CA TRP A 391 -16.18 -14.24 -11.79
C TRP A 391 -17.10 -13.07 -12.17
N PHE A 392 -16.97 -11.91 -11.53
CA PHE A 392 -17.71 -10.70 -11.93
C PHE A 392 -17.35 -10.28 -13.36
N PHE A 393 -16.07 -10.32 -13.72
CA PHE A 393 -15.61 -9.95 -15.05
C PHE A 393 -16.16 -10.90 -16.12
N SER A 394 -16.20 -12.20 -15.87
CA SER A 394 -16.74 -13.20 -16.80
C SER A 394 -18.25 -13.05 -17.04
N ARG A 395 -18.98 -12.56 -16.02
CA ARG A 395 -20.41 -12.25 -16.16
C ARG A 395 -20.69 -10.95 -16.91
N GLU A 396 -19.81 -9.97 -16.76
CA GLU A 396 -19.91 -8.67 -17.43
C GLU A 396 -19.40 -8.73 -18.87
N SER A 397 -18.35 -9.50 -19.11
CA SER A 397 -17.70 -9.53 -20.42
C SER A 397 -18.43 -10.48 -21.38
N LYS A 398 -18.65 -9.99 -22.61
CA LYS A 398 -19.10 -10.81 -23.72
C LYS A 398 -18.00 -11.72 -24.28
N ILE A 399 -16.76 -11.55 -23.80
CA ILE A 399 -15.59 -12.30 -24.27
C ILE A 399 -15.55 -13.64 -23.54
N LYS A 400 -15.62 -14.74 -24.27
CA LYS A 400 -15.45 -16.08 -23.70
C LYS A 400 -14.03 -16.21 -23.15
N LEU A 401 -13.89 -16.70 -21.93
CA LEU A 401 -12.58 -16.93 -21.27
C LEU A 401 -11.59 -17.72 -22.15
N LYS A 402 -12.12 -18.62 -23.02
CA LYS A 402 -11.31 -19.38 -23.98
C LYS A 402 -10.60 -18.48 -25.03
N ASN A 403 -11.16 -17.30 -25.31
CA ASN A 403 -10.59 -16.31 -26.24
C ASN A 403 -9.75 -15.24 -25.51
N SER A 404 -9.53 -15.41 -24.21
CA SER A 404 -8.76 -14.48 -23.38
C SER A 404 -7.26 -14.72 -23.44
N PHE A 405 -6.81 -15.87 -24.02
CA PHE A 405 -5.39 -16.11 -24.21
C PHE A 405 -4.84 -15.16 -25.28
N PRO A 406 -3.71 -14.51 -25.02
CA PRO A 406 -3.11 -13.62 -25.99
C PRO A 406 -2.75 -14.40 -27.25
N SER A 407 -3.18 -13.89 -28.39
CA SER A 407 -2.70 -14.39 -29.67
C SER A 407 -1.22 -14.03 -29.85
N MET A 408 -0.48 -14.74 -30.69
CA MET A 408 0.91 -14.37 -31.01
C MET A 408 1.02 -12.93 -31.54
N THR A 409 -0.03 -12.41 -32.15
CA THR A 409 -0.15 -11.02 -32.58
C THR A 409 -0.25 -10.05 -31.39
N ASP A 410 -0.99 -10.40 -30.34
CA ASP A 410 -1.11 -9.59 -29.13
C ASP A 410 0.23 -9.51 -28.38
N ILE A 411 0.96 -10.63 -28.30
CA ILE A 411 2.29 -10.69 -27.69
C ILE A 411 3.27 -9.81 -28.48
N LYS A 412 3.27 -9.89 -29.81
CA LYS A 412 4.10 -9.01 -30.66
C LYS A 412 3.74 -7.53 -30.49
N LEU A 413 2.45 -7.21 -30.35
CA LEU A 413 1.99 -5.83 -30.14
C LEU A 413 2.46 -5.28 -28.77
N ILE A 414 2.42 -6.09 -27.71
CA ILE A 414 2.93 -5.76 -26.39
C ILE A 414 4.43 -5.42 -26.47
N PHE A 415 5.23 -6.25 -27.12
CA PHE A 415 6.68 -6.00 -27.28
C PHE A 415 6.99 -4.83 -28.23
N SER A 416 6.15 -4.56 -29.23
CA SER A 416 6.33 -3.41 -30.12
C SER A 416 5.97 -2.07 -29.46
N THR A 417 4.99 -2.05 -28.56
CA THR A 417 4.62 -0.86 -27.78
C THR A 417 5.62 -0.55 -26.66
N LEU A 418 6.39 -1.53 -26.20
CA LEU A 418 7.52 -1.35 -25.28
C LEU A 418 8.78 -0.82 -26.00
N ARG A 419 8.90 -1.00 -27.31
CA ARG A 419 9.89 -0.28 -28.13
C ARG A 419 9.42 1.17 -28.26
N VAL A 420 9.83 2.00 -27.31
CA VAL A 420 9.72 3.45 -27.40
C VAL A 420 10.28 3.88 -28.75
N LYS A 421 9.43 4.42 -29.63
CA LYS A 421 9.92 5.17 -30.78
C LYS A 421 10.82 6.27 -30.23
N LYS A 422 12.11 6.17 -30.56
CA LYS A 422 13.06 7.27 -30.38
C LYS A 422 12.57 8.52 -31.11
#